data_b7107cd9db7c9f399d44288633aae364
#
_entry.id   b7107cd9db7c9f399d44288633aae364
#
_cell.length_a   1.000
_cell.length_b   1.000
_cell.length_c   1.000
_cell.angle_alpha   90.00
_cell.angle_beta   90.00
_cell.angle_gamma   90.00
#
_symmetry.space_group_name_H-M   'P 1'
#
loop_
_entity.id
_entity.type
_entity.pdbx_description
1 polymer ?
#
loop_
_entity_poly.entity_id
_entity_poly.type
_entity_poly.pdbx_seq_one_letter_code
_entity_poly.pdbx_strand_id
1 'polypeptide(L)'
;PEEGHLYFDPGDGHLITIFTNETRKPVHNRTPTDAGCVHHLAFELDRAMFDQVLERLKQRGIGNSGVKDRGFMHSIYFKDPLGLLIELACYTFIPPRGSSHAEVMLEAHKLRVGQGDNAIGREHLADAAVMIVERSQGSLSTDRAPKNPYR
;
A
#
# COMPACT_ATOMS: atom_id res chain seq x y z
N PRO A 1 34.70 -2.58 -7.08
CA PRO A 1 34.29 -2.81 -5.71
C PRO A 1 33.14 -3.80 -5.72
N GLU A 2 33.24 -4.80 -4.84
CA GLU A 2 32.18 -5.78 -4.68
C GLU A 2 30.95 -5.09 -4.08
N GLU A 3 29.79 -5.30 -4.67
CA GLU A 3 28.53 -4.79 -4.12
C GLU A 3 27.99 -5.80 -3.11
N GLY A 4 27.64 -5.31 -1.92
CA GLY A 4 26.91 -6.07 -0.92
C GLY A 4 25.43 -6.14 -1.27
N HIS A 5 24.80 -7.27 -0.94
CA HIS A 5 23.36 -7.44 -1.10
C HIS A 5 22.72 -7.56 0.27
N LEU A 6 21.71 -6.75 0.53
CA LEU A 6 20.86 -6.82 1.71
C LEU A 6 19.47 -7.31 1.29
N TYR A 7 18.93 -8.20 2.08
CA TYR A 7 17.61 -8.80 1.84
C TYR A 7 16.71 -8.47 3.01
N PHE A 8 15.55 -7.91 2.72
CA PHE A 8 14.53 -7.57 3.70
C PHE A 8 13.22 -8.27 3.34
N ASP A 9 12.66 -8.97 4.31
CA ASP A 9 11.28 -9.44 4.28
C ASP A 9 10.42 -8.42 5.04
N PRO A 10 9.50 -7.72 4.36
CA PRO A 10 8.57 -6.79 5.03
C PRO A 10 7.51 -7.49 5.87
N GLY A 11 7.48 -8.81 5.90
CA GLY A 11 6.55 -9.61 6.68
C GLY A 11 5.47 -10.31 5.86
N ASP A 12 5.58 -10.26 4.54
CA ASP A 12 4.62 -10.86 3.59
C ASP A 12 5.22 -12.02 2.77
N GLY A 13 6.47 -12.41 3.06
CA GLY A 13 7.18 -13.46 2.35
C GLY A 13 7.82 -13.04 1.02
N HIS A 14 7.76 -11.76 0.66
CA HIS A 14 8.47 -11.20 -0.48
C HIS A 14 9.79 -10.57 -0.04
N LEU A 15 10.79 -10.62 -0.90
CA LEU A 15 12.08 -10.02 -0.59
C LEU A 15 12.29 -8.72 -1.34
N ILE A 16 12.72 -7.69 -0.59
CA ILE A 16 13.28 -6.47 -1.14
C ILE A 16 14.79 -6.62 -1.09
N THR A 17 15.43 -6.57 -2.25
CA THR A 17 16.89 -6.64 -2.36
C THR A 17 17.46 -5.26 -2.57
N ILE A 18 18.40 -4.87 -1.71
CA ILE A 18 19.10 -3.59 -1.80
C ILE A 18 20.57 -3.88 -2.11
N PHE A 19 21.07 -3.24 -3.16
CA PHE A 19 22.48 -3.26 -3.51
C PHE A 19 23.20 -2.12 -2.80
N THR A 20 24.25 -2.43 -2.08
CA THR A 20 25.02 -1.45 -1.33
C THR A 20 26.49 -1.79 -1.28
N ASN A 21 27.30 -0.83 -0.91
CA ASN A 21 28.71 -1.01 -0.54
C ASN A 21 29.11 0.07 0.48
N GLU A 22 30.26 -0.13 1.14
CA GLU A 22 30.75 0.76 2.19
C GLU A 22 31.11 2.16 1.68
N THR A 23 31.28 2.34 0.38
CA THR A 23 31.59 3.64 -0.22
C THR A 23 30.37 4.50 -0.49
N ARG A 24 29.17 3.91 -0.46
CA ARG A 24 27.93 4.64 -0.64
C ARG A 24 27.61 5.47 0.60
N LYS A 25 27.27 6.71 0.38
CA LYS A 25 26.90 7.64 1.45
C LYS A 25 25.40 7.90 1.44
N PRO A 26 24.81 8.14 2.61
CA PRO A 26 23.39 8.54 2.69
C PRO A 26 23.12 9.80 1.86
N VAL A 27 22.00 9.81 1.16
CA VAL A 27 21.51 10.97 0.42
C VAL A 27 20.29 11.53 1.14
N HIS A 28 20.48 12.56 1.93
CA HIS A 28 19.42 13.15 2.74
C HIS A 28 18.69 14.31 2.05
N ASN A 29 19.10 14.68 0.85
CA ASN A 29 18.61 15.85 0.17
C ASN A 29 17.16 15.64 -0.33
N ARG A 30 16.99 15.57 -1.60
CA ARG A 30 15.69 15.50 -2.24
C ARG A 30 15.33 14.06 -2.58
N THR A 31 14.08 13.67 -2.32
CA THR A 31 13.52 12.43 -2.84
C THR A 31 13.37 12.55 -4.36
N PRO A 32 13.87 11.58 -5.16
CA PRO A 32 13.74 11.61 -6.61
C PRO A 32 12.28 11.66 -7.05
N THR A 33 11.97 12.50 -8.01
CA THR A 33 10.60 12.65 -8.58
C THR A 33 10.59 12.47 -10.09
N ASP A 34 11.73 12.18 -10.69
CA ASP A 34 11.83 11.97 -12.13
C ASP A 34 11.19 10.63 -12.54
N ALA A 35 10.70 10.57 -13.77
CA ALA A 35 10.17 9.33 -14.31
C ALA A 35 11.23 8.21 -14.28
N GLY A 36 10.82 7.02 -13.84
CA GLY A 36 11.72 5.88 -13.66
C GLY A 36 12.43 5.82 -12.31
N CYS A 37 12.31 6.84 -11.46
CA CYS A 37 12.84 6.83 -10.10
C CYS A 37 11.81 6.30 -9.10
N VAL A 38 12.29 5.60 -8.07
CA VAL A 38 11.47 5.23 -6.92
C VAL A 38 11.35 6.45 -6.00
N HIS A 39 10.12 6.97 -5.87
CA HIS A 39 9.85 8.10 -4.96
C HIS A 39 9.87 7.64 -3.49
N HIS A 40 9.18 6.56 -3.17
CA HIS A 40 9.13 5.92 -1.86
C HIS A 40 8.66 4.47 -2.00
N LEU A 41 8.86 3.69 -0.95
CA LEU A 41 8.24 2.38 -0.77
C LEU A 41 7.17 2.49 0.31
N ALA A 42 5.96 2.01 0.00
CA ALA A 42 4.84 1.99 0.92
C ALA A 42 4.54 0.55 1.37
N PHE A 43 4.38 0.37 2.69
CA PHE A 43 4.01 -0.90 3.29
C PHE A 43 2.71 -0.75 4.06
N GLU A 44 1.80 -1.70 3.86
CA GLU A 44 0.57 -1.78 4.62
C GLU A 44 0.82 -2.43 5.99
N LEU A 45 0.26 -1.83 7.02
CA LEU A 45 0.26 -2.35 8.39
C LEU A 45 -1.16 -2.42 8.91
N ASP A 46 -1.41 -3.35 9.82
CA ASP A 46 -2.60 -3.29 10.65
C ASP A 46 -2.52 -2.11 11.65
N ARG A 47 -3.65 -1.77 12.25
CA ARG A 47 -3.73 -0.62 13.17
C ARG A 47 -2.82 -0.75 14.37
N ALA A 48 -2.73 -1.94 14.96
CA ALA A 48 -1.92 -2.15 16.15
C ALA A 48 -0.42 -2.00 15.85
N MET A 49 0.01 -2.54 14.71
CA MET A 49 1.40 -2.39 14.25
C MET A 49 1.72 -0.95 13.89
N PHE A 50 0.80 -0.24 13.24
CA PHE A 50 0.96 1.17 12.91
C PHE A 50 1.19 2.02 14.18
N ASP A 51 0.37 1.82 15.22
CA ASP A 51 0.50 2.54 16.48
C ASP A 51 1.82 2.20 17.21
N GLN A 52 2.26 0.93 17.16
CA GLN A 52 3.57 0.54 17.72
C GLN A 52 4.73 1.20 16.98
N VAL A 53 4.65 1.31 15.66
CA VAL A 53 5.71 1.97 14.89
C VAL A 53 5.79 3.45 15.22
N LEU A 54 4.66 4.14 15.38
CA LEU A 54 4.65 5.54 15.82
C LEU A 54 5.42 5.72 17.12
N GLU A 55 5.16 4.86 18.10
CA GLU A 55 5.86 4.92 19.38
C GLU A 55 7.37 4.61 19.23
N ARG A 56 7.74 3.61 18.43
CA ARG A 56 9.15 3.27 18.17
C ARG A 56 9.91 4.42 17.48
N LEU A 57 9.30 5.08 16.49
CA LEU A 57 9.93 6.23 15.82
C LEU A 57 10.17 7.36 16.82
N LYS A 58 9.20 7.63 17.69
CA LYS A 58 9.31 8.62 18.76
C LYS A 58 10.43 8.27 19.75
N GLN A 59 10.44 7.04 20.27
CA GLN A 59 11.43 6.58 21.24
C GLN A 59 12.86 6.63 20.70
N ARG A 60 13.03 6.39 19.40
CA ARG A 60 14.32 6.42 18.71
C ARG A 60 14.71 7.80 18.18
N GLY A 61 13.86 8.81 18.36
CA GLY A 61 14.11 10.16 17.85
C GLY A 61 14.17 10.23 16.31
N ILE A 62 13.52 9.29 15.60
CA ILE A 62 13.52 9.28 14.14
C ILE A 62 12.53 10.33 13.63
N GLY A 63 13.07 11.32 12.90
CA GLY A 63 12.26 12.35 12.25
C GLY A 63 11.28 11.75 11.24
N ASN A 64 10.02 12.20 11.30
CA ASN A 64 8.97 11.71 10.42
C ASN A 64 7.94 12.81 10.14
N SER A 65 7.00 12.54 9.22
CA SER A 65 5.99 13.49 8.77
C SER A 65 4.87 13.77 9.78
N GLY A 66 4.82 13.03 10.89
CA GLY A 66 3.58 12.85 11.65
C GLY A 66 2.54 12.06 10.85
N VAL A 67 1.46 11.67 11.52
CA VAL A 67 0.37 10.94 10.87
C VAL A 67 -0.35 11.85 9.88
N LYS A 68 -0.51 11.37 8.65
CA LYS A 68 -1.29 12.00 7.59
C LYS A 68 -2.59 11.24 7.40
N ASP A 69 -3.70 11.90 7.67
CA ASP A 69 -5.03 11.36 7.36
C ASP A 69 -5.35 11.62 5.88
N ARG A 70 -5.58 10.53 5.14
CA ARG A 70 -5.98 10.54 3.73
C ARG A 70 -7.46 10.26 3.55
N GLY A 71 -8.22 10.25 4.63
CA GLY A 71 -9.65 9.94 4.63
C GLY A 71 -9.95 8.45 4.69
N PHE A 72 -9.27 7.63 3.94
CA PHE A 72 -9.44 6.18 3.89
C PHE A 72 -8.22 5.39 4.38
N MET A 73 -7.12 6.09 4.65
CA MET A 73 -5.93 5.50 5.28
C MET A 73 -5.17 6.56 6.08
N HIS A 74 -4.44 6.10 7.07
CA HIS A 74 -3.42 6.89 7.76
C HIS A 74 -2.06 6.53 7.23
N SER A 75 -1.21 7.52 7.01
CA SER A 75 0.16 7.32 6.52
C SER A 75 1.16 8.06 7.41
N ILE A 76 2.36 7.50 7.54
CA ILE A 76 3.51 8.16 8.11
C ILE A 76 4.71 7.96 7.21
N TYR A 77 5.49 9.01 7.02
CA TYR A 77 6.67 9.03 6.15
C TYR A 77 7.92 9.30 6.98
N PHE A 78 8.96 8.53 6.73
CA PHE A 78 10.28 8.77 7.31
C PHE A 78 11.36 8.28 6.35
N LYS A 79 12.59 8.73 6.55
CA LYS A 79 13.73 8.24 5.78
C LYS A 79 14.46 7.15 6.53
N ASP A 80 14.86 6.12 5.79
CA ASP A 80 15.76 5.12 6.30
C ASP A 80 17.18 5.74 6.50
N PRO A 81 18.13 5.02 7.12
CA PRO A 81 19.48 5.54 7.33
C PRO A 81 20.23 5.92 6.04
N LEU A 82 19.84 5.40 4.89
CA LEU A 82 20.46 5.69 3.60
C LEU A 82 19.73 6.78 2.80
N GLY A 83 18.63 7.31 3.32
CA GLY A 83 17.88 8.40 2.74
C GLY A 83 16.69 7.97 1.86
N LEU A 84 16.39 6.67 1.77
CA LEU A 84 15.17 6.19 1.08
C LEU A 84 13.93 6.61 1.87
N LEU A 85 12.96 7.19 1.18
CA LEU A 85 11.68 7.53 1.79
C LEU A 85 10.82 6.27 1.93
N ILE A 86 10.38 6.01 3.14
CA ILE A 86 9.47 4.92 3.49
C ILE A 86 8.13 5.51 3.88
N GLU A 87 7.06 4.92 3.39
CA GLU A 87 5.70 5.13 3.86
C GLU A 87 5.23 3.89 4.61
N LEU A 88 4.63 4.09 5.76
CA LEU A 88 3.81 3.06 6.40
C LEU A 88 2.37 3.51 6.39
N ALA A 89 1.49 2.65 5.92
CA ALA A 89 0.08 2.96 5.75
C ALA A 89 -0.81 1.98 6.51
N CYS A 90 -1.89 2.49 7.07
CA CYS A 90 -2.93 1.70 7.72
C CYS A 90 -4.28 2.13 7.15
N TYR A 91 -4.98 1.23 6.49
CA TYR A 91 -6.32 1.53 5.96
C TYR A 91 -7.35 1.68 7.09
N THR A 92 -8.30 2.59 6.88
CA THR A 92 -9.40 2.88 7.81
C THR A 92 -10.71 2.23 7.39
N PHE A 93 -10.71 1.42 6.35
CA PHE A 93 -11.87 0.67 5.87
C PHE A 93 -11.56 -0.82 5.84
N ILE A 94 -12.60 -1.64 5.85
CA ILE A 94 -12.52 -3.09 5.71
C ILE A 94 -13.02 -3.45 4.32
N PRO A 95 -12.23 -4.18 3.50
CA PRO A 95 -12.68 -4.59 2.17
C PRO A 95 -13.84 -5.59 2.26
N PRO A 96 -14.68 -5.71 1.22
CA PRO A 96 -15.70 -6.73 1.13
C PRO A 96 -15.13 -8.14 1.37
N ARG A 97 -15.92 -9.02 1.95
CA ARG A 97 -15.48 -10.39 2.26
C ARG A 97 -15.00 -11.11 1.01
N GLY A 98 -13.79 -11.63 1.07
CA GLY A 98 -13.15 -12.36 -0.04
C GLY A 98 -12.38 -11.45 -1.01
N SER A 99 -12.28 -10.15 -0.71
CA SER A 99 -11.44 -9.20 -1.45
C SER A 99 -10.34 -8.62 -0.56
N SER A 100 -9.33 -8.03 -1.19
CA SER A 100 -8.21 -7.35 -0.54
C SER A 100 -8.36 -5.82 -0.61
N HIS A 101 -7.63 -5.08 0.22
CA HIS A 101 -7.49 -3.63 0.08
C HIS A 101 -7.00 -3.25 -1.32
N ALA A 102 -6.03 -4.01 -1.86
CA ALA A 102 -5.48 -3.75 -3.19
C ALA A 102 -6.53 -3.86 -4.30
N GLU A 103 -7.45 -4.84 -4.23
CA GLU A 103 -8.53 -4.97 -5.20
C GLU A 103 -9.51 -3.80 -5.14
N VAL A 104 -9.90 -3.38 -3.93
CA VAL A 104 -10.78 -2.21 -3.76
C VAL A 104 -10.09 -0.95 -4.27
N MET A 105 -8.82 -0.74 -3.94
CA MET A 105 -8.04 0.42 -4.38
C MET A 105 -7.88 0.45 -5.89
N LEU A 106 -7.64 -0.70 -6.53
CA LEU A 106 -7.51 -0.79 -7.99
C LEU A 106 -8.83 -0.44 -8.70
N GLU A 107 -9.95 -0.92 -8.17
CA GLU A 107 -11.27 -0.60 -8.74
C GLU A 107 -11.62 0.88 -8.51
N ALA A 108 -11.38 1.40 -7.31
CA ALA A 108 -11.56 2.82 -7.00
C ALA A 108 -10.69 3.71 -7.90
N HIS A 109 -9.47 3.27 -8.22
CA HIS A 109 -8.60 3.99 -9.17
C HIS A 109 -9.22 4.05 -10.57
N LYS A 110 -9.81 2.96 -11.06
CA LYS A 110 -10.49 2.96 -12.37
C LYS A 110 -11.66 3.92 -12.39
N LEU A 111 -12.47 3.92 -11.32
CA LEU A 111 -13.58 4.86 -11.17
C LEU A 111 -13.10 6.31 -11.17
N ARG A 112 -12.11 6.63 -10.35
CA ARG A 112 -11.47 7.93 -10.31
C ARG A 112 -11.02 8.43 -11.70
N VAL A 113 -10.32 7.55 -12.44
CA VAL A 113 -9.84 7.89 -13.79
C VAL A 113 -11.01 8.13 -14.74
N GLY A 114 -12.05 7.29 -14.68
CA GLY A 114 -13.26 7.44 -15.50
C GLY A 114 -14.03 8.72 -15.21
N GLN A 115 -13.98 9.23 -13.97
CA GLN A 115 -14.62 10.47 -13.55
C GLN A 115 -13.73 11.71 -13.77
N GLY A 116 -12.45 11.51 -14.09
CA GLY A 116 -11.50 12.60 -14.31
C GLY A 116 -10.95 13.23 -13.03
N ASP A 117 -11.12 12.57 -11.89
CA ASP A 117 -10.65 13.07 -10.60
C ASP A 117 -9.14 12.86 -10.40
N ASN A 118 -8.49 13.79 -9.69
CA ASN A 118 -7.05 13.73 -9.45
C ASN A 118 -6.64 12.77 -8.35
N ALA A 119 -7.54 12.44 -7.41
CA ALA A 119 -7.27 11.59 -6.27
C ALA A 119 -8.45 10.64 -5.99
N ILE A 120 -8.18 9.51 -5.35
CA ILE A 120 -9.23 8.61 -4.88
C ILE A 120 -9.90 9.26 -3.67
N GLY A 121 -11.23 9.41 -3.73
CA GLY A 121 -12.07 9.83 -2.61
C GLY A 121 -12.80 8.65 -1.97
N ARG A 122 -13.52 8.92 -0.89
CA ARG A 122 -14.33 7.90 -0.19
C ARG A 122 -15.48 7.35 -1.07
N GLU A 123 -16.03 8.19 -1.92
CA GLU A 123 -17.05 7.83 -2.91
C GLU A 123 -16.56 6.76 -3.87
N HIS A 124 -15.35 6.90 -4.42
CA HIS A 124 -14.75 5.90 -5.29
C HIS A 124 -14.56 4.55 -4.60
N LEU A 125 -14.21 4.56 -3.31
CA LEU A 125 -14.06 3.35 -2.51
C LEU A 125 -15.41 2.69 -2.21
N ALA A 126 -16.43 3.49 -1.92
CA ALA A 126 -17.77 2.98 -1.68
C ALA A 126 -18.33 2.31 -2.95
N ASP A 127 -18.23 2.97 -4.09
CA ASP A 127 -18.66 2.44 -5.37
C ASP A 127 -17.87 1.19 -5.78
N ALA A 128 -16.54 1.20 -5.58
CA ALA A 128 -15.70 0.04 -5.83
C ALA A 128 -16.11 -1.16 -4.97
N ALA A 129 -16.38 -0.94 -3.68
CA ALA A 129 -16.83 -2.00 -2.79
C ALA A 129 -18.18 -2.59 -3.24
N VAL A 130 -19.13 -1.75 -3.65
CA VAL A 130 -20.43 -2.20 -4.21
C VAL A 130 -20.21 -3.04 -5.46
N MET A 131 -19.42 -2.56 -6.41
CA MET A 131 -19.13 -3.28 -7.67
C MET A 131 -18.48 -4.65 -7.42
N ILE A 132 -17.57 -4.75 -6.45
CA ILE A 132 -16.91 -6.03 -6.08
C ILE A 132 -17.96 -7.01 -5.52
N VAL A 133 -18.82 -6.54 -4.62
CA VAL A 133 -19.89 -7.37 -4.06
C VAL A 133 -20.87 -7.83 -5.13
N GLU A 134 -21.31 -6.95 -6.01
CA GLU A 134 -22.23 -7.27 -7.11
C GLU A 134 -21.64 -8.30 -8.08
N ARG A 135 -20.37 -8.15 -8.45
CA ARG A 135 -19.67 -9.14 -9.29
C ARG A 135 -19.61 -10.51 -8.64
N SER A 136 -19.35 -10.57 -7.33
CA SER A 136 -19.29 -11.84 -6.61
C SER A 136 -20.64 -12.54 -6.56
N GLN A 137 -21.74 -11.79 -6.42
CA GLN A 137 -23.09 -12.30 -6.44
C GLN A 137 -23.55 -12.68 -7.87
N GLY A 138 -23.23 -11.85 -8.85
CA GLY A 138 -23.54 -12.11 -10.26
C GLY A 138 -22.87 -13.37 -10.79
N SER A 139 -21.63 -13.64 -10.39
CA SER A 139 -20.90 -14.85 -10.75
C SER A 139 -21.57 -16.14 -10.27
N LEU A 140 -22.27 -16.10 -9.15
CA LEU A 140 -23.00 -17.25 -8.61
C LEU A 140 -24.37 -17.47 -9.26
N SER A 141 -25.00 -16.41 -9.76
CA SER A 141 -26.41 -16.47 -10.24
C SER A 141 -26.56 -16.51 -11.75
N THR A 142 -25.62 -15.95 -12.53
CA THR A 142 -25.80 -15.74 -13.97
C THR A 142 -24.86 -16.56 -14.86
N ASP A 143 -23.67 -16.89 -14.42
CA ASP A 143 -22.66 -17.49 -15.29
C ASP A 143 -22.69 -19.00 -15.37
N ARG A 144 -23.44 -19.67 -14.50
CA ARG A 144 -23.60 -21.13 -14.55
C ARG A 144 -24.99 -21.54 -14.08
N ALA A 145 -25.80 -22.04 -15.01
CA ALA A 145 -26.90 -22.89 -14.61
C ALA A 145 -26.33 -24.00 -13.69
N PRO A 146 -26.96 -24.27 -12.52
CA PRO A 146 -26.49 -25.32 -11.65
C PRO A 146 -26.37 -26.61 -12.46
N LYS A 147 -25.16 -27.18 -12.54
CA LYS A 147 -24.99 -28.48 -13.16
C LYS A 147 -25.80 -29.47 -12.34
N ASN A 148 -26.79 -30.09 -12.98
CA ASN A 148 -27.49 -31.17 -12.34
C ASN A 148 -26.50 -32.32 -12.08
N PRO A 149 -26.17 -32.62 -10.80
CA PRO A 149 -25.19 -33.65 -10.47
C PRO A 149 -25.66 -35.07 -10.82
N TYR A 150 -26.91 -35.20 -11.27
CA TYR A 150 -27.57 -36.48 -11.61
C TYR A 150 -27.81 -36.67 -13.11
N ARG A 151 -27.16 -35.86 -13.94
CA ARG A 151 -27.20 -36.01 -15.41
C ARG A 151 -25.81 -36.24 -15.94
#